data_9e623619488c5738691c043c51c33c55
#
_entry.id   9e623619488c5738691c043c51c33c55
#
_cell.length_a   1.000
_cell.length_b   1.000
_cell.length_c   1.000
_cell.angle_alpha   90.00
_cell.angle_beta   90.00
_cell.angle_gamma   90.00
#
_symmetry.space_group_name_H-M   'P 1'
#
loop_
_entity.id
_entity.type
_entity.pdbx_description
1 polymer ?
#
loop_
_entity_poly.entity_id
_entity_poly.type
_entity_poly.pdbx_seq_one_letter_code
_entity_poly.pdbx_strand_id
1 'polypeptide(L)'
;AKQENCVMNVIENECCEKNARLIKADNVTEYEISLDGEYQRENAAVAEEVCRHIDGVSENDIKNGLINTVWHGRFEKICDKPEFIIDGAHNIDGAKRLKESIEKYYGNRKIVYITGVFADKAYKQIAEITAPLAQKIYTITPNNPRALSNEKYASAISEYNQNVEAVSLDTALKLCLNMTDCVVIAFGSLSFLGELKRKTDDIISMRKCNNILNNKNFRDILSKINSAEKDRIYCNHGIDHLLDVARSAYILNLENGLNIPKEIIYGTALLHDIGRYEQYKNGINHHKAGGEIAKKILCECGFASDEIEYMVEAVRA
;
A
#
# COMPACT_ATOMS: atom_id res chain seq x y z
N ALA A 1 -8.21 -0.40 29.18
CA ALA A 1 -8.73 -1.44 28.28
C ALA A 1 -9.40 -2.55 29.12
N LYS A 2 -10.43 -3.15 28.60
CA LYS A 2 -11.14 -4.26 29.24
C LYS A 2 -10.17 -5.46 29.37
N GLN A 3 -10.05 -5.99 30.57
CA GLN A 3 -9.18 -7.12 30.92
C GLN A 3 -9.99 -8.28 31.48
N GLU A 4 -9.47 -9.49 31.35
CA GLU A 4 -10.04 -10.64 32.06
C GLU A 4 -9.89 -10.49 33.59
N ASN A 5 -10.82 -11.04 34.35
CA ASN A 5 -10.82 -10.90 35.81
C ASN A 5 -9.52 -11.39 36.47
N CYS A 6 -8.91 -12.46 35.94
CA CYS A 6 -7.65 -12.97 36.47
C CYS A 6 -6.48 -11.96 36.26
N VAL A 7 -6.47 -11.24 35.12
CA VAL A 7 -5.47 -10.19 34.83
C VAL A 7 -5.73 -8.97 35.73
N MET A 8 -6.99 -8.57 35.87
CA MET A 8 -7.35 -7.44 36.74
C MET A 8 -6.94 -7.67 38.21
N ASN A 9 -7.13 -8.87 38.73
CA ASN A 9 -6.71 -9.21 40.08
C ASN A 9 -5.19 -9.05 40.26
N VAL A 10 -4.39 -9.45 39.27
CA VAL A 10 -2.92 -9.25 39.31
C VAL A 10 -2.58 -7.76 39.31
N ILE A 11 -3.23 -6.96 38.44
CA ILE A 11 -3.00 -5.51 38.37
C ILE A 11 -3.39 -4.84 39.70
N GLU A 12 -4.53 -5.19 40.28
CA GLU A 12 -5.01 -4.64 41.55
C GLU A 12 -4.06 -4.97 42.72
N ASN A 13 -3.56 -6.21 42.79
CA ASN A 13 -2.57 -6.61 43.76
C ASN A 13 -1.24 -5.85 43.62
N GLU A 14 -0.71 -5.75 42.43
CA GLU A 14 0.52 -4.98 42.13
C GLU A 14 0.38 -3.50 42.50
N CYS A 15 -0.78 -2.90 42.20
CA CYS A 15 -1.07 -1.52 42.59
C CYS A 15 -1.11 -1.36 44.10
N CYS A 16 -1.71 -2.32 44.81
CA CYS A 16 -1.79 -2.32 46.26
C CYS A 16 -0.39 -2.46 46.90
N GLU A 17 0.42 -3.41 46.42
CA GLU A 17 1.79 -3.67 46.92
C GLU A 17 2.72 -2.46 46.69
N LYS A 18 2.57 -1.78 45.58
CA LYS A 18 3.38 -0.61 45.19
C LYS A 18 2.80 0.72 45.65
N ASN A 19 1.69 0.71 46.39
CA ASN A 19 0.95 1.91 46.79
C ASN A 19 0.67 2.85 45.59
N ALA A 20 0.34 2.24 44.44
CA ALA A 20 0.03 2.97 43.21
C ALA A 20 -1.48 3.11 43.01
N ARG A 21 -1.94 4.27 42.58
CA ARG A 21 -3.36 4.49 42.28
C ARG A 21 -3.72 3.78 40.97
N LEU A 22 -4.71 2.88 41.03
CA LEU A 22 -5.29 2.27 39.84
C LEU A 22 -6.39 3.17 39.29
N ILE A 23 -6.27 3.54 38.01
CA ILE A 23 -7.28 4.26 37.24
C ILE A 23 -7.74 3.36 36.10
N LYS A 24 -9.05 3.17 36.01
CA LYS A 24 -9.67 2.33 34.97
C LYS A 24 -10.27 3.23 33.89
N ALA A 25 -9.79 3.12 32.68
CA ALA A 25 -10.46 3.70 31.52
C ALA A 25 -11.57 2.72 31.09
N ASP A 26 -12.81 3.07 31.37
CA ASP A 26 -13.90 2.09 31.35
C ASP A 26 -14.54 1.90 29.97
N ASN A 27 -14.41 2.82 29.01
CA ASN A 27 -15.18 2.78 27.78
C ASN A 27 -14.35 3.14 26.56
N VAL A 28 -14.99 3.05 25.41
CA VAL A 28 -14.49 3.62 24.15
C VAL A 28 -14.56 5.15 24.22
N THR A 29 -13.60 5.82 23.62
CA THR A 29 -13.62 7.28 23.53
C THR A 29 -14.84 7.78 22.74
N GLU A 30 -15.41 8.91 23.17
CA GLU A 30 -16.44 9.62 22.41
C GLU A 30 -15.84 10.58 21.39
N TYR A 31 -14.54 10.87 21.48
CA TYR A 31 -13.85 11.72 20.51
C TYR A 31 -13.72 11.04 19.15
N GLU A 32 -13.64 11.85 18.11
CA GLU A 32 -13.23 11.41 16.78
C GLU A 32 -11.75 10.98 16.80
N ILE A 33 -11.44 9.87 16.15
CA ILE A 33 -10.09 9.32 16.04
C ILE A 33 -9.74 9.11 14.58
N SER A 34 -8.46 9.29 14.23
CA SER A 34 -7.95 9.06 12.88
C SER A 34 -7.65 7.60 12.56
N LEU A 35 -7.47 6.77 13.60
CA LEU A 35 -7.09 5.37 13.41
C LEU A 35 -8.31 4.49 13.18
N ASP A 36 -8.30 3.74 12.08
CA ASP A 36 -9.29 2.72 11.79
C ASP A 36 -9.10 1.45 12.64
N GLY A 37 -10.16 0.65 12.75
CA GLY A 37 -10.18 -0.56 13.57
C GLY A 37 -10.94 -0.36 14.88
N GLU A 38 -11.87 -1.28 15.16
CA GLU A 38 -12.80 -1.17 16.29
C GLU A 38 -12.08 -1.01 17.64
N TYR A 39 -11.01 -1.77 17.83
CA TYR A 39 -10.20 -1.74 19.05
C TYR A 39 -9.46 -0.41 19.30
N GLN A 40 -9.33 0.45 18.27
CA GLN A 40 -8.64 1.72 18.43
C GLN A 40 -9.41 2.71 19.29
N ARG A 41 -10.73 2.62 19.33
CA ARG A 41 -11.55 3.43 20.22
C ARG A 41 -11.32 3.10 21.69
N GLU A 42 -11.08 1.80 22.01
CA GLU A 42 -10.69 1.38 23.36
C GLU A 42 -9.27 1.87 23.72
N ASN A 43 -8.32 1.77 22.77
CA ASN A 43 -6.96 2.28 22.95
C ASN A 43 -6.94 3.80 23.15
N ALA A 44 -7.76 4.52 22.38
CA ALA A 44 -7.90 5.97 22.50
C ALA A 44 -8.46 6.38 23.87
N ALA A 45 -9.45 5.66 24.41
CA ALA A 45 -9.98 5.93 25.76
C ALA A 45 -8.91 5.78 26.84
N VAL A 46 -8.01 4.79 26.71
CA VAL A 46 -6.89 4.65 27.64
C VAL A 46 -5.90 5.80 27.50
N ALA A 47 -5.57 6.20 26.26
CA ALA A 47 -4.67 7.33 26.01
C ALA A 47 -5.26 8.64 26.54
N GLU A 48 -6.55 8.88 26.31
CA GLU A 48 -7.31 10.02 26.83
C GLU A 48 -7.23 10.11 28.36
N GLU A 49 -7.51 8.99 29.04
CA GLU A 49 -7.45 8.94 30.50
C GLU A 49 -6.03 9.21 31.05
N VAL A 50 -5.00 8.66 30.39
CA VAL A 50 -3.61 8.95 30.77
C VAL A 50 -3.29 10.44 30.58
N CYS A 51 -3.67 11.02 29.44
CA CYS A 51 -3.40 12.42 29.12
C CYS A 51 -4.06 13.40 30.11
N ARG A 52 -5.26 13.06 30.64
CA ARG A 52 -5.93 13.89 31.67
C ARG A 52 -5.18 13.97 32.99
N HIS A 53 -4.21 13.09 33.22
CA HIS A 53 -3.36 13.06 34.40
C HIS A 53 -1.97 13.68 34.17
N ILE A 54 -1.74 14.29 33.00
CA ILE A 54 -0.50 14.98 32.66
C ILE A 54 -0.72 16.48 32.82
N ASP A 55 0.08 17.11 33.70
CA ASP A 55 0.00 18.55 33.91
C ASP A 55 0.25 19.34 32.60
N GLY A 56 -0.60 20.32 32.35
CA GLY A 56 -0.49 21.18 31.17
C GLY A 56 -1.13 20.64 29.88
N VAL A 57 -1.69 19.45 29.90
CA VAL A 57 -2.47 18.90 28.76
C VAL A 57 -3.93 19.31 28.90
N SER A 58 -4.48 20.00 27.90
CA SER A 58 -5.88 20.40 27.86
C SER A 58 -6.74 19.38 27.10
N GLU A 59 -8.05 19.41 27.31
CA GLU A 59 -9.02 18.60 26.54
C GLU A 59 -8.90 18.84 25.02
N ASN A 60 -8.55 20.05 24.61
CA ASN A 60 -8.33 20.38 23.19
C ASN A 60 -7.06 19.72 22.64
N ASP A 61 -6.01 19.59 23.44
CA ASP A 61 -4.78 18.89 23.05
C ASP A 61 -5.05 17.39 22.90
N ILE A 62 -5.84 16.79 23.80
CA ILE A 62 -6.26 15.39 23.71
C ILE A 62 -7.04 15.16 22.41
N LYS A 63 -8.05 15.99 22.16
CA LYS A 63 -8.88 15.89 20.95
C LYS A 63 -8.02 16.01 19.67
N ASN A 64 -7.17 17.02 19.61
CA ASN A 64 -6.30 17.22 18.46
C ASN A 64 -5.28 16.09 18.30
N GLY A 65 -4.75 15.56 19.40
CA GLY A 65 -3.85 14.41 19.39
C GLY A 65 -4.53 13.17 18.82
N LEU A 66 -5.75 12.88 19.22
CA LEU A 66 -6.51 11.70 18.74
C LEU A 66 -6.85 11.78 17.26
N ILE A 67 -7.25 12.97 16.76
CA ILE A 67 -7.56 13.20 15.34
C ILE A 67 -6.31 13.14 14.44
N ASN A 68 -5.16 13.56 14.96
CA ASN A 68 -3.92 13.63 14.18
C ASN A 68 -2.97 12.45 14.40
N THR A 69 -3.36 11.46 15.21
CA THR A 69 -2.52 10.29 15.46
C THR A 69 -2.39 9.43 14.20
N VAL A 70 -1.15 9.15 13.81
CA VAL A 70 -0.83 8.20 12.75
C VAL A 70 -0.04 7.04 13.34
N TRP A 71 -0.50 5.81 13.12
CA TRP A 71 0.20 4.61 13.55
C TRP A 71 0.21 3.56 12.44
N HIS A 72 1.31 3.46 11.76
CA HIS A 72 1.44 2.55 10.62
C HIS A 72 1.28 1.07 11.00
N GLY A 73 0.58 0.33 10.14
CA GLY A 73 0.31 -1.09 10.33
C GLY A 73 -0.75 -1.39 11.40
N ARG A 74 -1.67 -0.49 11.65
CA ARG A 74 -2.83 -0.69 12.54
C ARG A 74 -4.11 -0.44 11.77
N PHE A 75 -4.61 -1.47 11.11
CA PHE A 75 -5.79 -1.44 10.22
C PHE A 75 -5.69 -0.29 9.19
N GLU A 76 -4.47 -0.08 8.69
CA GLU A 76 -4.10 1.05 7.84
C GLU A 76 -4.44 0.75 6.38
N LYS A 77 -5.21 1.63 5.74
CA LYS A 77 -5.45 1.56 4.31
C LYS A 77 -4.28 2.17 3.54
N ILE A 78 -3.65 1.38 2.65
CA ILE A 78 -2.48 1.78 1.87
C ILE A 78 -2.77 1.93 0.37
N CYS A 79 -3.94 1.47 -0.11
CA CYS A 79 -4.36 1.61 -1.50
C CYS A 79 -5.90 1.58 -1.59
N ASP A 80 -6.47 2.34 -2.54
CA ASP A 80 -7.91 2.36 -2.78
C ASP A 80 -8.38 1.35 -3.85
N LYS A 81 -7.49 0.98 -4.79
CA LYS A 81 -7.85 0.08 -5.91
C LYS A 81 -6.70 -0.88 -6.22
N PRO A 82 -6.81 -2.12 -5.76
CA PRO A 82 -7.81 -2.66 -4.83
C PRO A 82 -7.73 -1.98 -3.48
N GLU A 83 -8.81 -1.99 -2.72
CA GLU A 83 -8.76 -1.56 -1.33
C GLU A 83 -7.83 -2.49 -0.56
N PHE A 84 -6.73 -1.93 -0.02
CA PHE A 84 -5.66 -2.69 0.58
C PHE A 84 -5.37 -2.19 1.99
N ILE A 85 -5.56 -3.07 2.96
CA ILE A 85 -5.39 -2.82 4.39
C ILE A 85 -4.16 -3.58 4.90
N ILE A 86 -3.38 -2.97 5.77
CA ILE A 86 -2.32 -3.64 6.52
C ILE A 86 -2.61 -3.59 8.02
N ASP A 87 -2.38 -4.70 8.72
CA ASP A 87 -2.56 -4.80 10.17
C ASP A 87 -1.47 -5.61 10.86
N GLY A 88 -1.03 -5.14 12.02
CA GLY A 88 0.04 -5.76 12.80
C GLY A 88 -0.40 -6.96 13.66
N ALA A 89 -1.57 -7.54 13.45
CA ALA A 89 -2.03 -8.72 14.18
C ALA A 89 -1.05 -9.88 14.01
N HIS A 90 -0.46 -10.36 15.10
CA HIS A 90 0.57 -11.41 15.11
C HIS A 90 0.46 -12.35 16.31
N ASN A 91 -0.59 -12.25 17.09
CA ASN A 91 -0.93 -13.10 18.23
C ASN A 91 -2.44 -13.36 18.24
N ILE A 92 -2.92 -14.19 19.15
CA ILE A 92 -4.32 -14.62 19.24
C ILE A 92 -5.26 -13.41 19.46
N ASP A 93 -4.91 -12.51 20.37
CA ASP A 93 -5.74 -11.33 20.67
C ASP A 93 -5.80 -10.41 19.44
N GLY A 94 -4.67 -10.12 18.82
CA GLY A 94 -4.63 -9.35 17.57
C GLY A 94 -5.45 -10.00 16.46
N ALA A 95 -5.42 -11.33 16.31
CA ALA A 95 -6.22 -12.05 15.32
C ALA A 95 -7.74 -11.90 15.58
N LYS A 96 -8.17 -11.95 16.87
CA LYS A 96 -9.56 -11.71 17.24
C LYS A 96 -10.01 -10.28 16.92
N ARG A 97 -9.20 -9.29 17.29
CA ARG A 97 -9.45 -7.86 16.99
C ARG A 97 -9.50 -7.57 15.49
N LEU A 98 -8.59 -8.20 14.74
CA LEU A 98 -8.61 -8.12 13.27
C LEU A 98 -9.88 -8.71 12.70
N LYS A 99 -10.30 -9.89 13.18
CA LYS A 99 -11.57 -10.53 12.78
C LYS A 99 -12.75 -9.61 13.02
N GLU A 100 -12.91 -9.05 14.24
CA GLU A 100 -13.97 -8.13 14.60
C GLU A 100 -14.03 -6.92 13.65
N SER A 101 -12.86 -6.34 13.32
CA SER A 101 -12.76 -5.22 12.40
C SER A 101 -13.16 -5.62 10.98
N ILE A 102 -12.72 -6.79 10.49
CA ILE A 102 -13.08 -7.29 9.16
C ILE A 102 -14.60 -7.54 9.06
N GLU A 103 -15.18 -8.21 10.03
CA GLU A 103 -16.62 -8.49 10.06
C GLU A 103 -17.45 -7.21 10.08
N LYS A 104 -17.01 -6.19 10.81
CA LYS A 104 -17.70 -4.91 10.91
C LYS A 104 -17.61 -4.08 9.62
N TYR A 105 -16.41 -3.92 9.05
CA TYR A 105 -16.18 -3.02 7.93
C TYR A 105 -16.34 -3.70 6.57
N TYR A 106 -16.10 -5.02 6.50
CA TYR A 106 -15.98 -5.77 5.24
C TYR A 106 -16.77 -7.07 5.20
N GLY A 107 -17.68 -7.33 6.14
CA GLY A 107 -18.40 -8.61 6.26
C GLY A 107 -19.13 -9.09 5.00
N ASN A 108 -19.51 -8.17 4.11
CA ASN A 108 -20.18 -8.48 2.83
C ASN A 108 -19.25 -8.41 1.62
N ARG A 109 -17.94 -8.25 1.82
CA ARG A 109 -16.95 -8.09 0.75
C ARG A 109 -16.13 -9.36 0.58
N LYS A 110 -15.62 -9.56 -0.62
CA LYS A 110 -14.62 -10.60 -0.90
C LYS A 110 -13.31 -10.23 -0.25
N ILE A 111 -12.76 -11.08 0.62
CA ILE A 111 -11.52 -10.85 1.33
C ILE A 111 -10.40 -11.72 0.76
N VAL A 112 -9.25 -11.12 0.51
CA VAL A 112 -8.03 -11.81 0.11
C VAL A 112 -6.93 -11.48 1.11
N TYR A 113 -6.22 -12.51 1.61
CA TYR A 113 -5.14 -12.29 2.56
C TYR A 113 -3.76 -12.42 1.93
N ILE A 114 -2.82 -11.58 2.42
CA ILE A 114 -1.39 -11.81 2.35
C ILE A 114 -0.91 -11.95 3.80
N THR A 115 -0.43 -13.12 4.19
CA THR A 115 -0.09 -13.36 5.60
C THR A 115 1.20 -14.13 5.77
N GLY A 116 1.97 -13.74 6.79
CA GLY A 116 3.23 -14.37 7.15
C GLY A 116 3.52 -14.17 8.63
N VAL A 117 3.91 -15.23 9.31
CA VAL A 117 4.06 -15.26 10.77
C VAL A 117 5.44 -15.78 11.18
N PHE A 118 5.79 -15.58 12.45
CA PHE A 118 6.97 -16.22 13.04
C PHE A 118 6.65 -17.60 13.60
N ALA A 119 7.61 -18.50 13.55
CA ALA A 119 7.46 -19.89 13.99
C ALA A 119 7.19 -20.05 15.49
N ASP A 120 7.62 -19.08 16.30
CA ASP A 120 7.42 -19.05 17.75
C ASP A 120 6.04 -18.47 18.16
N LYS A 121 5.21 -18.06 17.22
CA LYS A 121 3.87 -17.55 17.48
C LYS A 121 2.82 -18.67 17.44
N ALA A 122 1.67 -18.41 18.02
CA ALA A 122 0.52 -19.30 17.99
C ALA A 122 -0.16 -19.33 16.61
N TYR A 123 0.61 -19.60 15.56
CA TYR A 123 0.19 -19.45 14.16
C TYR A 123 -1.01 -20.33 13.77
N LYS A 124 -1.18 -21.51 14.42
CA LYS A 124 -2.35 -22.37 14.19
C LYS A 124 -3.63 -21.71 14.67
N GLN A 125 -3.63 -21.14 15.89
CA GLN A 125 -4.79 -20.45 16.43
C GLN A 125 -5.08 -19.14 15.65
N ILE A 126 -4.05 -18.45 15.17
CA ILE A 126 -4.23 -17.30 14.26
C ILE A 126 -4.92 -17.75 12.97
N ALA A 127 -4.48 -18.87 12.37
CA ALA A 127 -5.10 -19.45 11.18
C ALA A 127 -6.56 -19.85 11.44
N GLU A 128 -6.86 -20.54 12.54
CA GLU A 128 -8.21 -20.92 12.93
C GLU A 128 -9.17 -19.73 13.02
N ILE A 129 -8.70 -18.60 13.60
CA ILE A 129 -9.52 -17.41 13.79
C ILE A 129 -9.75 -16.66 12.46
N THR A 130 -8.72 -16.54 11.62
CA THR A 130 -8.74 -15.62 10.48
C THR A 130 -9.04 -16.28 9.13
N ALA A 131 -8.57 -17.52 8.91
CA ALA A 131 -8.69 -18.17 7.62
C ALA A 131 -10.12 -18.36 7.10
N PRO A 132 -11.14 -18.63 7.94
CA PRO A 132 -12.52 -18.78 7.48
C PRO A 132 -13.13 -17.51 6.85
N LEU A 133 -12.57 -16.34 7.10
CA LEU A 133 -13.08 -15.06 6.60
C LEU A 133 -12.66 -14.78 5.15
N ALA A 134 -11.61 -15.41 4.66
CA ALA A 134 -11.02 -15.10 3.36
C ALA A 134 -11.52 -16.04 2.26
N GLN A 135 -11.69 -15.50 1.05
CA GLN A 135 -11.92 -16.29 -0.15
C GLN A 135 -10.63 -16.87 -0.73
N LYS A 136 -9.52 -16.16 -0.58
CA LYS A 136 -8.20 -16.57 -1.03
C LYS A 136 -7.14 -16.12 -0.04
N ILE A 137 -6.14 -16.96 0.18
CA ILE A 137 -5.05 -16.66 1.12
C ILE A 137 -3.72 -16.91 0.41
N TYR A 138 -2.85 -15.92 0.44
CA TYR A 138 -1.45 -16.04 0.03
C TYR A 138 -0.58 -16.03 1.28
N THR A 139 0.15 -17.12 1.53
CA THR A 139 1.13 -17.19 2.60
C THR A 139 2.50 -16.82 2.07
N ILE A 140 3.22 -16.01 2.84
CA ILE A 140 4.59 -15.56 2.53
C ILE A 140 5.55 -15.90 3.67
N THR A 141 6.83 -16.04 3.36
CA THR A 141 7.89 -16.15 4.38
C THR A 141 8.44 -14.75 4.67
N PRO A 142 8.21 -14.17 5.86
CA PRO A 142 8.82 -12.89 6.24
C PRO A 142 10.35 -12.97 6.17
N ASN A 143 11.01 -11.91 5.73
CA ASN A 143 12.48 -11.83 5.72
C ASN A 143 13.02 -11.63 7.16
N ASN A 144 13.01 -12.71 7.94
CA ASN A 144 13.45 -12.72 9.34
C ASN A 144 13.86 -14.15 9.74
N PRO A 145 14.93 -14.35 10.51
CA PRO A 145 15.37 -15.69 10.95
C PRO A 145 14.31 -16.48 11.74
N ARG A 146 13.36 -15.82 12.37
CA ARG A 146 12.26 -16.45 13.12
C ARG A 146 11.05 -16.80 12.24
N ALA A 147 11.09 -16.52 10.95
CA ALA A 147 9.95 -16.72 10.07
C ALA A 147 9.53 -18.19 9.97
N LEU A 148 8.23 -18.44 9.99
CA LEU A 148 7.67 -19.70 9.54
C LEU A 148 7.66 -19.71 8.01
N SER A 149 8.06 -20.82 7.39
CA SER A 149 8.00 -20.89 5.92
C SER A 149 6.55 -20.82 5.42
N ASN A 150 6.36 -20.20 4.25
CA ASN A 150 5.05 -20.06 3.64
C ASN A 150 4.36 -21.40 3.41
N GLU A 151 5.07 -22.48 3.02
CA GLU A 151 4.50 -23.81 2.82
C GLU A 151 3.98 -24.41 4.14
N LYS A 152 4.74 -24.28 5.24
CA LYS A 152 4.29 -24.75 6.56
C LYS A 152 3.07 -23.99 7.05
N TYR A 153 3.05 -22.68 6.79
CA TYR A 153 1.91 -21.87 7.19
C TYR A 153 0.68 -22.16 6.31
N ALA A 154 0.86 -22.34 5.00
CA ALA A 154 -0.21 -22.76 4.10
C ALA A 154 -0.80 -24.11 4.52
N SER A 155 0.04 -25.09 4.91
CA SER A 155 -0.43 -26.37 5.43
C SER A 155 -1.28 -26.23 6.70
N ALA A 156 -0.90 -25.34 7.63
CA ALA A 156 -1.73 -25.09 8.82
C ALA A 156 -3.05 -24.38 8.50
N ILE A 157 -3.05 -23.46 7.54
CA ILE A 157 -4.25 -22.74 7.09
C ILE A 157 -5.20 -23.67 6.34
N SER A 158 -4.68 -24.65 5.58
CA SER A 158 -5.49 -25.57 4.79
C SER A 158 -6.47 -26.43 5.60
N GLU A 159 -6.26 -26.55 6.91
CA GLU A 159 -7.21 -27.17 7.83
C GLU A 159 -8.52 -26.37 7.94
N TYR A 160 -8.48 -25.05 7.71
CA TYR A 160 -9.61 -24.12 7.87
C TYR A 160 -10.07 -23.47 6.56
N ASN A 161 -9.18 -23.40 5.55
CA ASN A 161 -9.48 -22.82 4.25
C ASN A 161 -8.63 -23.48 3.16
N GLN A 162 -9.26 -24.21 2.25
CA GLN A 162 -8.59 -24.92 1.16
C GLN A 162 -8.05 -23.99 0.05
N ASN A 163 -8.50 -22.73 0.00
CA ASN A 163 -8.09 -21.78 -1.03
C ASN A 163 -6.85 -20.97 -0.59
N VAL A 164 -5.82 -21.69 -0.19
CA VAL A 164 -4.53 -21.13 0.27
C VAL A 164 -3.40 -21.50 -0.69
N GLU A 165 -2.47 -20.60 -0.88
CA GLU A 165 -1.31 -20.76 -1.77
C GLU A 165 -0.05 -20.16 -1.15
N ALA A 166 1.04 -20.92 -1.15
CA ALA A 166 2.35 -20.46 -0.69
C ALA A 166 3.10 -19.79 -1.85
N VAL A 167 3.42 -18.51 -1.70
CA VAL A 167 4.07 -17.70 -2.74
C VAL A 167 5.12 -16.76 -2.17
N SER A 168 5.89 -16.09 -3.03
CA SER A 168 6.74 -14.98 -2.62
C SER A 168 5.91 -13.71 -2.37
N LEU A 169 6.41 -12.76 -1.57
CA LEU A 169 5.77 -11.47 -1.36
C LEU A 169 5.54 -10.73 -2.69
N ASP A 170 6.52 -10.75 -3.59
CA ASP A 170 6.40 -10.09 -4.91
C ASP A 170 5.30 -10.71 -5.78
N THR A 171 5.16 -12.04 -5.72
CA THR A 171 4.08 -12.74 -6.42
C THR A 171 2.72 -12.40 -5.83
N ALA A 172 2.60 -12.43 -4.49
CA ALA A 172 1.36 -12.06 -3.79
C ALA A 172 0.92 -10.64 -4.14
N LEU A 173 1.84 -9.66 -4.11
CA LEU A 173 1.55 -8.27 -4.46
C LEU A 173 1.10 -8.12 -5.92
N LYS A 174 1.80 -8.75 -6.86
CA LYS A 174 1.41 -8.72 -8.29
C LYS A 174 0.01 -9.28 -8.53
N LEU A 175 -0.33 -10.38 -7.86
CA LEU A 175 -1.65 -10.99 -7.97
C LEU A 175 -2.72 -10.09 -7.34
N CYS A 176 -2.51 -9.65 -6.10
CA CYS A 176 -3.50 -8.87 -5.36
C CYS A 176 -3.74 -7.48 -5.95
N LEU A 177 -2.70 -6.77 -6.39
CA LEU A 177 -2.83 -5.41 -6.94
C LEU A 177 -3.55 -5.37 -8.30
N ASN A 178 -3.73 -6.50 -8.97
CA ASN A 178 -4.52 -6.62 -10.21
C ASN A 178 -5.97 -7.07 -9.97
N MET A 179 -6.36 -7.33 -8.72
CA MET A 179 -7.75 -7.67 -8.38
C MET A 179 -8.61 -6.41 -8.31
N THR A 180 -9.91 -6.53 -8.59
CA THR A 180 -10.83 -5.39 -8.58
C THR A 180 -11.87 -5.49 -7.47
N ASP A 181 -12.65 -6.54 -7.40
CA ASP A 181 -13.84 -6.64 -6.55
C ASP A 181 -13.57 -7.30 -5.19
N CYS A 182 -12.44 -6.97 -4.54
CA CYS A 182 -12.08 -7.53 -3.25
C CYS A 182 -11.39 -6.49 -2.36
N VAL A 183 -11.28 -6.82 -1.09
CA VAL A 183 -10.42 -6.14 -0.11
C VAL A 183 -9.22 -7.03 0.15
N VAL A 184 -8.03 -6.51 -0.03
CA VAL A 184 -6.79 -7.20 0.32
C VAL A 184 -6.40 -6.80 1.74
N ILE A 185 -6.10 -7.78 2.59
CA ILE A 185 -5.65 -7.52 3.96
C ILE A 185 -4.34 -8.26 4.20
N ALA A 186 -3.28 -7.52 4.57
CA ALA A 186 -2.00 -8.12 4.93
C ALA A 186 -1.76 -8.03 6.43
N PHE A 187 -1.39 -9.16 7.04
CA PHE A 187 -1.18 -9.26 8.48
C PHE A 187 -0.28 -10.44 8.86
N GLY A 188 0.10 -10.53 10.16
CA GLY A 188 0.81 -11.68 10.74
C GLY A 188 2.18 -11.33 11.32
N SER A 189 2.87 -10.30 10.81
CA SER A 189 4.10 -9.76 11.41
C SER A 189 4.38 -8.35 10.91
N LEU A 190 4.66 -7.43 11.80
CA LEU A 190 5.09 -6.08 11.44
C LEU A 190 6.39 -6.06 10.62
N SER A 191 7.23 -7.12 10.73
CA SER A 191 8.53 -7.16 10.06
C SER A 191 8.46 -7.14 8.53
N PHE A 192 7.37 -7.65 7.92
CA PHE A 192 7.21 -7.61 6.47
C PHE A 192 6.25 -6.51 5.99
N LEU A 193 5.41 -5.96 6.86
CA LEU A 193 4.43 -4.93 6.47
C LEU A 193 5.09 -3.65 5.95
N GLY A 194 6.22 -3.25 6.53
CA GLY A 194 7.01 -2.11 6.03
C GLY A 194 7.58 -2.36 4.64
N GLU A 195 8.11 -3.56 4.37
CA GLU A 195 8.58 -3.96 3.05
C GLU A 195 7.42 -4.03 2.06
N LEU A 196 6.30 -4.64 2.47
CA LEU A 196 5.08 -4.74 1.68
C LEU A 196 4.56 -3.36 1.28
N LYS A 197 4.44 -2.43 2.22
CA LYS A 197 3.98 -1.06 1.96
C LYS A 197 4.88 -0.37 0.94
N ARG A 198 6.20 -0.37 1.16
CA ARG A 198 7.16 0.23 0.23
C ARG A 198 7.06 -0.38 -1.18
N LYS A 199 7.01 -1.72 -1.29
CA LYS A 199 6.85 -2.40 -2.60
C LYS A 199 5.50 -2.07 -3.25
N THR A 200 4.44 -1.94 -2.46
CA THR A 200 3.11 -1.53 -2.95
C THR A 200 3.17 -0.11 -3.51
N ASP A 201 3.78 0.83 -2.79
CA ASP A 201 3.96 2.21 -3.24
C ASP A 201 4.80 2.26 -4.53
N ASP A 202 5.89 1.50 -4.62
CA ASP A 202 6.72 1.38 -5.83
C ASP A 202 5.92 0.86 -7.03
N ILE A 203 5.10 -0.17 -6.84
CA ILE A 203 4.26 -0.74 -7.91
C ILE A 203 3.17 0.25 -8.34
N ILE A 204 2.51 0.88 -7.38
CA ILE A 204 1.43 1.85 -7.65
C ILE A 204 1.98 3.08 -8.32
N SER A 205 3.10 3.64 -7.83
CA SER A 205 3.73 4.83 -8.39
C SER A 205 4.23 4.67 -9.83
N MET A 206 4.33 3.43 -10.32
CA MET A 206 4.72 3.14 -11.72
C MET A 206 3.58 2.50 -12.53
N ARG A 207 2.38 2.36 -11.95
CA ARG A 207 1.25 1.68 -12.61
C ARG A 207 0.84 2.39 -13.90
N LYS A 208 0.69 3.72 -13.88
CA LYS A 208 0.31 4.50 -15.04
C LYS A 208 1.38 4.47 -16.12
N CYS A 209 2.67 4.49 -15.74
CA CYS A 209 3.79 4.31 -16.69
C CYS A 209 3.76 2.92 -17.33
N ASN A 210 3.48 1.87 -16.57
CA ASN A 210 3.31 0.53 -17.12
C ASN A 210 2.08 0.45 -18.05
N ASN A 211 1.02 1.20 -17.77
CA ASN A 211 -0.13 1.33 -18.68
C ASN A 211 0.29 1.99 -20.00
N ILE A 212 1.16 3.03 -20.00
CA ILE A 212 1.72 3.63 -21.22
C ILE A 212 2.47 2.57 -22.01
N LEU A 213 3.40 1.82 -21.39
CA LEU A 213 4.18 0.78 -22.05
C LEU A 213 3.30 -0.33 -22.65
N ASN A 214 2.13 -0.58 -22.06
CA ASN A 214 1.15 -1.57 -22.54
C ASN A 214 0.08 -0.97 -23.46
N ASN A 215 0.03 0.35 -23.62
CA ASN A 215 -0.94 1.03 -24.48
C ASN A 215 -0.71 0.68 -25.95
N LYS A 216 -1.76 0.28 -26.66
CA LYS A 216 -1.66 -0.14 -28.06
C LYS A 216 -1.18 1.01 -28.96
N ASN A 217 -1.73 2.22 -28.78
CA ASN A 217 -1.36 3.38 -29.57
C ASN A 217 0.11 3.74 -29.38
N PHE A 218 0.61 3.71 -28.14
CA PHE A 218 2.02 3.93 -27.83
C PHE A 218 2.91 2.92 -28.56
N ARG A 219 2.63 1.62 -28.45
CA ARG A 219 3.41 0.56 -29.07
C ARG A 219 3.43 0.66 -30.60
N ASP A 220 2.27 0.93 -31.21
CA ASP A 220 2.14 1.05 -32.66
C ASP A 220 2.94 2.23 -33.19
N ILE A 221 2.93 3.38 -32.48
CA ILE A 221 3.69 4.57 -32.89
C ILE A 221 5.19 4.33 -32.67
N LEU A 222 5.60 3.78 -31.52
CA LEU A 222 7.00 3.48 -31.23
C LEU A 222 7.59 2.49 -32.26
N SER A 223 6.83 1.48 -32.69
CA SER A 223 7.22 0.56 -33.74
C SER A 223 7.44 1.28 -35.09
N LYS A 224 6.59 2.26 -35.42
CA LYS A 224 6.76 3.08 -36.65
C LYS A 224 7.97 3.98 -36.55
N ILE A 225 8.26 4.59 -35.41
CA ILE A 225 9.47 5.38 -35.16
C ILE A 225 10.71 4.50 -35.37
N ASN A 226 10.77 3.33 -34.70
CA ASN A 226 11.89 2.40 -34.83
C ASN A 226 12.10 1.95 -36.27
N SER A 227 11.02 1.72 -37.02
CA SER A 227 11.12 1.34 -38.44
C SER A 227 11.64 2.47 -39.34
N ALA A 228 11.24 3.71 -39.06
CA ALA A 228 11.70 4.90 -39.80
C ALA A 228 13.17 5.25 -39.48
N GLU A 229 13.68 4.82 -38.32
CA GLU A 229 15.04 5.09 -37.85
C GLU A 229 16.00 3.90 -38.02
N LYS A 230 15.59 2.83 -38.71
CA LYS A 230 16.35 1.59 -38.83
C LYS A 230 17.80 1.80 -39.38
N ASP A 231 17.98 2.73 -40.28
CA ASP A 231 19.26 3.01 -40.91
C ASP A 231 19.97 4.24 -40.31
N ARG A 232 19.50 4.71 -39.15
CA ARG A 232 20.05 5.88 -38.49
C ARG A 232 21.35 5.52 -37.74
N ILE A 233 22.43 6.26 -38.04
CA ILE A 233 23.77 6.04 -37.47
C ILE A 233 23.89 6.56 -36.04
N TYR A 234 23.12 7.62 -35.70
CA TYR A 234 23.12 8.25 -34.38
C TYR A 234 21.88 7.84 -33.57
N CYS A 235 21.69 8.41 -32.42
CA CYS A 235 20.63 8.10 -31.45
C CYS A 235 19.29 7.68 -32.10
N ASN A 236 18.81 6.49 -31.77
CA ASN A 236 17.48 6.00 -32.11
C ASN A 236 16.51 6.30 -30.95
N HIS A 237 15.28 6.72 -31.28
CA HIS A 237 14.25 7.08 -30.27
C HIS A 237 13.39 5.87 -29.88
N GLY A 238 14.07 4.73 -29.69
CA GLY A 238 13.46 3.51 -29.16
C GLY A 238 13.25 3.54 -27.65
N ILE A 239 12.72 2.44 -27.11
CA ILE A 239 12.38 2.33 -25.68
C ILE A 239 13.58 2.58 -24.76
N ASP A 240 14.77 2.13 -25.15
CA ASP A 240 15.99 2.31 -24.33
C ASP A 240 16.31 3.80 -24.16
N HIS A 241 16.24 4.58 -25.26
CA HIS A 241 16.42 6.03 -25.21
C HIS A 241 15.38 6.69 -24.28
N LEU A 242 14.10 6.35 -24.43
CA LEU A 242 13.02 6.92 -23.60
C LEU A 242 13.25 6.63 -22.11
N LEU A 243 13.71 5.41 -21.78
CA LEU A 243 14.02 5.03 -20.41
C LEU A 243 15.29 5.70 -19.87
N ASP A 244 16.30 5.94 -20.69
CA ASP A 244 17.52 6.65 -20.30
C ASP A 244 17.24 8.13 -20.01
N VAL A 245 16.38 8.76 -20.81
CA VAL A 245 15.88 10.12 -20.54
C VAL A 245 15.12 10.14 -19.21
N ALA A 246 14.23 9.16 -18.97
CA ALA A 246 13.47 9.07 -17.73
C ALA A 246 14.39 8.92 -16.50
N ARG A 247 15.40 8.06 -16.57
CA ARG A 247 16.38 7.86 -15.49
C ARG A 247 17.17 9.11 -15.20
N SER A 248 17.70 9.76 -16.26
CA SER A 248 18.48 10.99 -16.14
C SER A 248 17.66 12.13 -15.54
N ALA A 249 16.43 12.33 -16.01
CA ALA A 249 15.53 13.34 -15.48
C ALA A 249 15.16 13.06 -14.00
N TYR A 250 14.97 11.79 -13.63
CA TYR A 250 14.68 11.44 -12.25
C TYR A 250 15.89 11.66 -11.32
N ILE A 251 17.10 11.36 -11.77
CA ILE A 251 18.34 11.66 -11.03
C ILE A 251 18.45 13.18 -10.79
N LEU A 252 18.27 14.00 -11.83
CA LEU A 252 18.29 15.46 -11.71
C LEU A 252 17.20 15.99 -10.74
N ASN A 253 16.01 15.39 -10.77
CA ASN A 253 14.94 15.72 -9.83
C ASN A 253 15.36 15.47 -8.36
N LEU A 254 16.02 14.35 -8.08
CA LEU A 254 16.51 14.01 -6.74
C LEU A 254 17.66 14.92 -6.32
N GLU A 255 18.65 15.17 -7.19
CA GLU A 255 19.82 15.99 -6.91
C GLU A 255 19.45 17.48 -6.66
N ASN A 256 18.41 17.96 -7.33
CA ASN A 256 17.95 19.35 -7.17
C ASN A 256 16.78 19.51 -6.17
N GLY A 257 16.30 18.42 -5.54
CA GLY A 257 15.23 18.47 -4.55
C GLY A 257 13.89 18.97 -5.10
N LEU A 258 13.58 18.73 -6.39
CA LEU A 258 12.39 19.28 -7.06
C LEU A 258 11.09 18.60 -6.61
N ASN A 259 11.18 17.40 -6.02
CA ASN A 259 10.05 16.62 -5.50
C ASN A 259 8.94 16.29 -6.53
N ILE A 260 9.27 16.25 -7.82
CA ILE A 260 8.32 15.83 -8.86
C ILE A 260 8.11 14.31 -8.73
N PRO A 261 6.84 13.82 -8.70
CA PRO A 261 6.57 12.40 -8.61
C PRO A 261 7.24 11.60 -9.73
N LYS A 262 7.83 10.46 -9.38
CA LYS A 262 8.55 9.58 -10.32
C LYS A 262 7.70 9.20 -11.53
N GLU A 263 6.41 8.92 -11.31
CA GLU A 263 5.47 8.55 -12.35
C GLU A 263 5.25 9.65 -13.39
N ILE A 264 5.23 10.91 -12.96
CA ILE A 264 5.13 12.08 -13.84
C ILE A 264 6.38 12.19 -14.73
N ILE A 265 7.57 12.09 -14.13
CA ILE A 265 8.84 12.17 -14.87
C ILE A 265 8.94 11.05 -15.90
N TYR A 266 8.72 9.80 -15.49
CA TYR A 266 8.80 8.64 -16.37
C TYR A 266 7.72 8.66 -17.45
N GLY A 267 6.47 9.02 -17.09
CA GLY A 267 5.37 9.13 -18.05
C GLY A 267 5.65 10.19 -19.12
N THR A 268 6.16 11.36 -18.73
CA THR A 268 6.55 12.43 -19.65
C THR A 268 7.70 11.98 -20.55
N ALA A 269 8.74 11.38 -19.97
CA ALA A 269 9.89 10.90 -20.74
C ALA A 269 9.52 9.77 -21.72
N LEU A 270 8.58 8.88 -21.39
CA LEU A 270 8.09 7.87 -22.34
C LEU A 270 7.40 8.49 -23.55
N LEU A 271 6.86 9.69 -23.43
CA LEU A 271 6.05 10.33 -24.47
C LEU A 271 6.72 11.53 -25.16
N HIS A 272 7.90 11.98 -24.69
CA HIS A 272 8.52 13.22 -25.19
C HIS A 272 8.79 13.22 -26.71
N ASP A 273 9.15 12.08 -27.26
CA ASP A 273 9.45 11.91 -28.70
C ASP A 273 8.34 11.19 -29.48
N ILE A 274 7.16 10.97 -28.90
CA ILE A 274 6.08 10.20 -29.53
C ILE A 274 5.57 10.83 -30.84
N GLY A 275 5.78 12.12 -31.04
CA GLY A 275 5.41 12.85 -32.25
C GLY A 275 6.39 12.70 -33.42
N ARG A 276 7.54 12.05 -33.26
CA ARG A 276 8.57 11.93 -34.29
C ARG A 276 8.11 11.25 -35.59
N TYR A 277 7.23 10.27 -35.48
CA TYR A 277 6.68 9.62 -36.66
C TYR A 277 5.90 10.61 -37.54
N GLU A 278 5.12 11.52 -36.95
CA GLU A 278 4.40 12.56 -37.69
C GLU A 278 5.35 13.56 -38.34
N GLN A 279 6.47 13.85 -37.71
CA GLN A 279 7.50 14.69 -38.31
C GLN A 279 8.12 14.00 -39.53
N TYR A 280 8.46 12.71 -39.45
CA TYR A 280 9.05 11.96 -40.58
C TYR A 280 8.10 11.78 -41.75
N LYS A 281 6.82 11.54 -41.45
CA LYS A 281 5.80 11.26 -42.46
C LYS A 281 5.20 12.50 -43.09
N ASN A 282 4.88 13.50 -42.28
CA ASN A 282 4.05 14.63 -42.64
C ASN A 282 4.73 15.99 -42.49
N GLY A 283 5.98 16.05 -42.02
CA GLY A 283 6.72 17.29 -41.78
C GLY A 283 6.15 18.11 -40.59
N ILE A 284 5.26 17.55 -39.78
CA ILE A 284 4.68 18.24 -38.64
C ILE A 284 5.71 18.28 -37.49
N ASN A 285 5.88 19.45 -36.85
CA ASN A 285 6.76 19.56 -35.70
C ASN A 285 6.40 18.52 -34.65
N HIS A 286 7.41 17.70 -34.27
CA HIS A 286 7.17 16.56 -33.34
C HIS A 286 6.71 16.94 -31.95
N HIS A 287 7.10 18.08 -31.43
CA HIS A 287 6.64 18.58 -30.13
C HIS A 287 5.13 18.88 -30.16
N LYS A 288 4.65 19.54 -31.23
CA LYS A 288 3.22 19.83 -31.40
C LYS A 288 2.40 18.56 -31.59
N ALA A 289 2.83 17.67 -32.49
CA ALA A 289 2.15 16.38 -32.70
C ALA A 289 2.25 15.49 -31.45
N GLY A 290 3.40 15.47 -30.78
CA GLY A 290 3.65 14.72 -29.56
C GLY A 290 2.70 15.10 -28.43
N GLY A 291 2.45 16.39 -28.23
CA GLY A 291 1.53 16.85 -27.20
C GLY A 291 0.09 16.33 -27.38
N GLU A 292 -0.43 16.30 -28.61
CA GLU A 292 -1.78 15.78 -28.88
C GLU A 292 -1.85 14.26 -28.69
N ILE A 293 -0.85 13.54 -29.14
CA ILE A 293 -0.74 12.08 -28.98
C ILE A 293 -0.60 11.72 -27.52
N ALA A 294 0.30 12.42 -26.80
CA ALA A 294 0.54 12.21 -25.37
C ALA A 294 -0.72 12.41 -24.54
N LYS A 295 -1.46 13.50 -24.79
CA LYS A 295 -2.74 13.78 -24.10
C LYS A 295 -3.71 12.60 -24.16
N LYS A 296 -3.88 12.01 -25.34
CA LYS A 296 -4.76 10.85 -25.51
C LYS A 296 -4.28 9.64 -24.77
N ILE A 297 -2.98 9.29 -24.87
CA ILE A 297 -2.40 8.13 -24.21
C ILE A 297 -2.46 8.28 -22.68
N LEU A 298 -2.12 9.45 -22.15
CA LEU A 298 -2.16 9.73 -20.71
C LEU A 298 -3.58 9.59 -20.15
N CYS A 299 -4.60 10.09 -20.86
CA CYS A 299 -6.00 9.92 -20.48
C CYS A 299 -6.41 8.44 -20.43
N GLU A 300 -6.05 7.65 -21.46
CA GLU A 300 -6.30 6.22 -21.53
C GLU A 300 -5.54 5.43 -20.42
N CYS A 301 -4.41 5.95 -19.93
CA CYS A 301 -3.56 5.33 -18.90
C CYS A 301 -3.94 5.72 -17.47
N GLY A 302 -4.93 6.60 -17.27
CA GLY A 302 -5.49 6.93 -15.97
C GLY A 302 -4.75 8.04 -15.20
N PHE A 303 -4.06 8.94 -15.90
CA PHE A 303 -3.53 10.17 -15.30
C PHE A 303 -4.67 11.17 -15.04
N ALA A 304 -4.52 11.98 -13.98
CA ALA A 304 -5.48 13.03 -13.65
C ALA A 304 -5.37 14.22 -14.62
N SER A 305 -6.40 15.04 -14.73
CA SER A 305 -6.45 16.13 -15.73
C SER A 305 -5.35 17.17 -15.54
N ASP A 306 -5.01 17.51 -14.31
CA ASP A 306 -3.93 18.42 -13.94
C ASP A 306 -2.54 17.81 -14.26
N GLU A 307 -2.36 16.52 -13.96
CA GLU A 307 -1.15 15.77 -14.34
C GLU A 307 -0.95 15.77 -15.87
N ILE A 308 -2.03 15.51 -16.63
CA ILE A 308 -2.01 15.48 -18.09
C ILE A 308 -1.61 16.85 -18.66
N GLU A 309 -2.17 17.93 -18.16
CA GLU A 309 -1.88 19.29 -18.61
C GLU A 309 -0.39 19.60 -18.43
N TYR A 310 0.14 19.35 -17.22
CA TYR A 310 1.56 19.54 -16.90
C TYR A 310 2.49 18.69 -17.80
N MET A 311 2.18 17.39 -17.95
CA MET A 311 3.00 16.48 -18.76
C MET A 311 2.98 16.83 -20.25
N VAL A 312 1.82 17.21 -20.79
CA VAL A 312 1.67 17.63 -22.20
C VAL A 312 2.43 18.93 -22.47
N GLU A 313 2.43 19.88 -21.53
CA GLU A 313 3.24 21.08 -21.66
C GLU A 313 4.73 20.75 -21.72
N ALA A 314 5.21 19.86 -20.87
CA ALA A 314 6.60 19.40 -20.89
C ALA A 314 6.97 18.63 -22.18
N VAL A 315 6.04 17.87 -22.77
CA VAL A 315 6.26 17.21 -24.08
C VAL A 315 6.32 18.22 -25.24
N ARG A 316 5.66 19.37 -25.11
CA ARG A 316 5.64 20.44 -26.12
C ARG A 316 6.82 21.41 -26.03
N ALA A 317 7.54 21.42 -24.90
CA ALA A 317 8.71 22.27 -24.69
C ALA A 317 9.93 21.79 -25.46
#